data_508c7cb46f65bb7b58bc407395e83cea
#
_entry.id   508c7cb46f65bb7b58bc407395e83cea
#
_cell.length_a   1.000
_cell.length_b   1.000
_cell.length_c   1.000
_cell.angle_alpha   90.00
_cell.angle_beta   90.00
_cell.angle_gamma   90.00
#
_symmetry.space_group_name_H-M   'P 1'
#
loop_
_entity.id
_entity.type
_entity.pdbx_description
1 polymer ?
#
loop_
_entity_poly.entity_id
_entity_poly.type
_entity_poly.pdbx_seq_one_letter_code
_entity_poly.pdbx_strand_id
1 'polypeptide(L)'
;MDGYKQEIEEIKRILHENPKGMTVTDISRKIKINRNSVAKYLDIMRISGQVEMITFGPAKVFFPSRRVPINDMLNYTSDYIIIFDADLKITMINNSFLNFLNTNRQNIIGETINDTLLKIFEENSEILIAIKETLDGKSYNKEIDVQDKGDSYYFLIKIVPTTFEDGRTGGTIIIKNNTDHKIAEQVIKESETNFKNLLKKLNKK
;
A
#
# COMPACT_ATOMS: atom_id res chain seq x y z
N MET A 1 3.43 8.63 31.15
CA MET A 1 3.87 8.45 29.76
C MET A 1 3.18 9.40 28.76
N ASP A 2 2.21 10.21 29.17
CA ASP A 2 1.40 11.01 28.26
C ASP A 2 1.98 12.38 27.86
N GLY A 3 2.83 13.01 28.68
CA GLY A 3 3.42 14.34 28.38
C GLY A 3 4.28 14.38 27.11
N TYR A 4 5.07 13.36 26.87
CA TYR A 4 5.93 13.22 25.69
C TYR A 4 5.14 13.21 24.36
N LYS A 5 4.00 12.54 24.31
CA LYS A 5 3.16 12.49 23.11
C LYS A 5 2.53 13.85 22.81
N GLN A 6 2.09 14.55 23.84
CA GLN A 6 1.49 15.89 23.68
C GLN A 6 2.49 16.90 23.14
N GLU A 7 3.74 16.86 23.62
CA GLU A 7 4.80 17.77 23.15
C GLU A 7 5.17 17.51 21.68
N ILE A 8 5.24 16.25 21.26
CA ILE A 8 5.48 15.89 19.85
C ILE A 8 4.34 16.40 18.95
N GLU A 9 3.09 16.18 19.33
CA GLU A 9 1.94 16.65 18.54
C GLU A 9 1.91 18.19 18.45
N GLU A 10 2.30 18.89 19.51
CA GLU A 10 2.41 20.34 19.51
C GLU A 10 3.53 20.83 18.57
N ILE A 11 4.68 20.15 18.55
CA ILE A 11 5.77 20.43 17.60
C ILE A 11 5.30 20.22 16.17
N LYS A 12 4.59 19.14 15.89
CA LYS A 12 4.02 18.88 14.55
C LYS A 12 3.09 20.01 14.11
N ARG A 13 2.16 20.38 14.97
CA ARG A 13 1.19 21.44 14.70
C ARG A 13 1.90 22.75 14.33
N ILE A 14 2.88 23.15 15.12
CA ILE A 14 3.63 24.40 14.90
C ILE A 14 4.45 24.34 13.60
N LEU A 15 5.06 23.21 13.28
CA LEU A 15 5.79 23.06 12.02
C LEU A 15 4.86 23.11 10.81
N HIS A 16 3.66 22.54 10.90
CA HIS A 16 2.65 22.66 9.83
C HIS A 16 2.16 24.09 9.62
N GLU A 17 2.03 24.86 10.69
CA GLU A 17 1.68 26.30 10.62
C GLU A 17 2.84 27.15 10.06
N ASN A 18 4.07 26.61 10.06
CA ASN A 18 5.27 27.33 9.60
C ASN A 18 6.00 26.54 8.50
N PRO A 19 5.44 26.45 7.28
CA PRO A 19 5.98 25.62 6.21
C PRO A 19 7.35 26.08 5.69
N LYS A 20 7.80 27.28 6.07
CA LYS A 20 9.15 27.80 5.79
C LYS A 20 10.22 27.21 6.72
N GLY A 21 9.82 26.34 7.65
CA GLY A 21 10.68 25.70 8.63
C GLY A 21 10.99 26.57 9.85
N MET A 22 11.45 25.90 10.90
CA MET A 22 11.79 26.55 12.17
C MET A 22 13.08 25.96 12.75
N THR A 23 13.84 26.78 13.47
CA THR A 23 14.98 26.30 14.26
C THR A 23 14.52 25.71 15.60
N VAL A 24 15.39 24.90 16.24
CA VAL A 24 15.14 24.39 17.61
C VAL A 24 14.80 25.53 18.58
N THR A 25 15.49 26.67 18.44
CA THR A 25 15.29 27.85 19.31
C THR A 25 13.92 28.47 19.11
N ASP A 26 13.47 28.59 17.86
CA ASP A 26 12.15 29.17 17.54
C ASP A 26 11.02 28.29 18.05
N ILE A 27 11.12 26.97 17.84
CA ILE A 27 10.17 25.99 18.36
C ILE A 27 10.13 26.06 19.89
N SER A 28 11.30 25.96 20.55
CA SER A 28 11.42 26.02 22.01
C SER A 28 10.75 27.26 22.61
N ARG A 29 10.96 28.42 21.98
CA ARG A 29 10.34 29.69 22.40
C ARG A 29 8.82 29.66 22.22
N LYS A 30 8.34 29.07 21.14
CA LYS A 30 6.90 29.06 20.80
C LYS A 30 6.09 28.13 21.69
N ILE A 31 6.64 26.93 22.01
CA ILE A 31 5.96 25.95 22.86
C ILE A 31 6.35 26.03 24.33
N LYS A 32 7.27 26.95 24.69
CA LYS A 32 7.76 27.18 26.08
C LYS A 32 8.37 25.92 26.72
N ILE A 33 9.02 25.09 25.94
CA ILE A 33 9.71 23.88 26.40
C ILE A 33 11.23 24.08 26.25
N ASN A 34 12.00 23.43 27.13
CA ASN A 34 13.46 23.49 27.12
C ASN A 34 14.03 23.10 25.73
N ARG A 35 15.00 23.89 25.25
CA ARG A 35 15.66 23.68 23.96
C ARG A 35 16.23 22.28 23.77
N ASN A 36 16.81 21.68 24.84
CA ASN A 36 17.38 20.36 24.75
C ASN A 36 16.30 19.28 24.59
N SER A 37 15.15 19.44 25.25
CA SER A 37 14.00 18.56 25.07
C SER A 37 13.44 18.63 23.64
N VAL A 38 13.28 19.85 23.11
CA VAL A 38 12.84 20.06 21.72
C VAL A 38 13.81 19.44 20.73
N ALA A 39 15.12 19.61 20.93
CA ALA A 39 16.13 19.00 20.06
C ALA A 39 16.01 17.47 20.05
N LYS A 40 15.85 16.85 21.23
CA LYS A 40 15.66 15.41 21.37
C LYS A 40 14.37 14.93 20.65
N TYR A 41 13.27 15.65 20.78
CA TYR A 41 12.02 15.30 20.12
C TYR A 41 12.14 15.43 18.60
N LEU A 42 12.77 16.48 18.10
CA LEU A 42 13.03 16.65 16.68
C LEU A 42 13.94 15.59 16.09
N ASP A 43 14.94 15.12 16.86
CA ASP A 43 15.78 13.98 16.43
C ASP A 43 14.97 12.69 16.32
N ILE A 44 14.11 12.41 17.28
CA ILE A 44 13.19 11.26 17.22
C ILE A 44 12.25 11.37 16.02
N MET A 45 11.65 12.55 15.83
CA MET A 45 10.74 12.81 14.71
C MET A 45 11.44 12.71 13.35
N ARG A 46 12.70 13.10 13.28
CA ARG A 46 13.54 12.96 12.08
C ARG A 46 13.84 11.49 11.76
N ILE A 47 14.22 10.72 12.76
CA ILE A 47 14.47 9.27 12.62
C ILE A 47 13.19 8.55 12.18
N SER A 48 12.05 8.93 12.73
CA SER A 48 10.73 8.38 12.34
C SER A 48 10.14 8.97 11.03
N GLY A 49 10.90 9.83 10.33
CA GLY A 49 10.47 10.41 9.05
C GLY A 49 9.35 11.45 9.13
N GLN A 50 9.03 11.95 10.32
CA GLN A 50 7.95 12.93 10.54
C GLN A 50 8.38 14.37 10.28
N VAL A 51 9.68 14.66 10.38
CA VAL A 51 10.28 15.97 10.06
C VAL A 51 11.54 15.78 9.22
N GLU A 52 11.82 16.79 8.41
CA GLU A 52 13.06 16.92 7.64
C GLU A 52 13.90 18.03 8.23
N MET A 53 15.23 17.94 8.12
CA MET A 53 16.17 18.95 8.57
C MET A 53 17.07 19.36 7.42
N ILE A 54 17.17 20.69 7.21
CA ILE A 54 18.11 21.30 6.27
C ILE A 54 19.03 22.24 7.04
N THR A 55 20.30 22.22 6.68
CA THR A 55 21.31 23.09 7.30
C THR A 55 21.49 24.33 6.41
N PHE A 56 21.26 25.51 6.98
CA PHE A 56 21.54 26.80 6.36
C PHE A 56 22.70 27.47 7.13
N GLY A 57 23.91 27.37 6.60
CA GLY A 57 25.11 27.78 7.35
C GLY A 57 25.20 27.05 8.69
N PRO A 58 25.32 27.75 9.82
CA PRO A 58 25.39 27.13 11.15
C PRO A 58 23.98 26.73 11.69
N ALA A 59 22.91 27.15 11.04
CA ALA A 59 21.55 26.94 11.53
C ALA A 59 20.94 25.64 10.99
N LYS A 60 20.41 24.81 11.89
CA LYS A 60 19.58 23.65 11.56
C LYS A 60 18.11 24.08 11.57
N VAL A 61 17.45 23.98 10.41
CA VAL A 61 16.04 24.32 10.22
C VAL A 61 15.25 23.04 9.98
N PHE A 62 14.18 22.87 10.73
CA PHE A 62 13.29 21.70 10.67
C PHE A 62 12.01 22.07 9.95
N PHE A 63 11.56 21.17 9.09
CA PHE A 63 10.36 21.30 8.26
C PHE A 63 9.43 20.12 8.55
N PRO A 64 8.11 20.28 8.38
CA PRO A 64 7.22 19.12 8.35
C PRO A 64 7.65 18.24 7.18
N SER A 65 7.77 16.94 7.44
CA SER A 65 8.06 15.99 6.35
C SER A 65 6.91 16.02 5.34
N ARG A 66 7.26 16.13 4.07
CA ARG A 66 6.31 15.99 2.95
C ARG A 66 6.18 14.55 2.48
N ARG A 67 6.88 13.64 3.15
CA ARG A 67 6.80 12.21 2.81
C ARG A 67 5.48 11.67 3.33
N VAL A 68 4.67 11.18 2.42
CA VAL A 68 3.51 10.37 2.80
C VAL A 68 4.06 9.01 3.21
N PRO A 69 3.74 8.49 4.40
CA PRO A 69 4.13 7.14 4.77
C PRO A 69 3.67 6.14 3.70
N ILE A 70 4.53 5.22 3.32
CA ILE A 70 4.21 4.20 2.30
C ILE A 70 2.89 3.48 2.63
N ASN A 71 2.67 3.17 3.91
CA ASN A 71 1.42 2.56 4.37
C ASN A 71 0.18 3.38 4.02
N ASP A 72 0.25 4.70 4.16
CA ASP A 72 -0.87 5.58 3.84
C ASP A 72 -1.08 5.64 2.32
N MET A 73 0.01 5.71 1.53
CA MET A 73 -0.07 5.67 0.07
C MET A 73 -0.72 4.38 -0.44
N LEU A 74 -0.36 3.24 0.13
CA LEU A 74 -0.94 1.95 -0.24
C LEU A 74 -2.44 1.84 0.10
N ASN A 75 -2.94 2.64 1.02
CA ASN A 75 -4.36 2.69 1.37
C ASN A 75 -5.20 3.57 0.44
N TYR A 76 -4.58 4.38 -0.44
CA TYR A 76 -5.32 5.20 -1.43
C TYR A 76 -5.69 4.43 -2.70
N THR A 77 -5.13 3.23 -2.90
CA THR A 77 -5.51 2.39 -4.06
C THR A 77 -6.67 1.46 -3.70
N SER A 78 -7.52 1.17 -4.68
CA SER A 78 -8.53 0.13 -4.60
C SER A 78 -7.95 -1.28 -4.79
N ASP A 79 -6.72 -1.37 -5.33
CA ASP A 79 -6.05 -2.65 -5.51
C ASP A 79 -5.71 -3.27 -4.15
N TYR A 80 -5.71 -4.59 -4.07
CA TYR A 80 -5.32 -5.32 -2.88
C TYR A 80 -3.80 -5.50 -2.89
N ILE A 81 -3.12 -5.05 -1.84
CA ILE A 81 -1.67 -5.07 -1.76
C ILE A 81 -1.23 -5.83 -0.50
N ILE A 82 -0.32 -6.77 -0.73
CA ILE A 82 0.31 -7.57 0.32
C ILE A 82 1.81 -7.55 0.10
N ILE A 83 2.58 -7.38 1.17
CA ILE A 83 4.03 -7.53 1.16
C ILE A 83 4.41 -8.64 2.13
N PHE A 84 5.28 -9.53 1.70
CA PHE A 84 5.75 -10.68 2.48
C PHE A 84 7.29 -10.76 2.46
N ASP A 85 7.86 -11.35 3.49
CA ASP A 85 9.31 -11.55 3.63
C ASP A 85 9.78 -12.90 3.03
N ALA A 86 11.08 -13.18 3.19
CA ALA A 86 11.70 -14.41 2.69
C ALA A 86 11.14 -15.70 3.33
N ASP A 87 10.57 -15.59 4.53
CA ASP A 87 9.90 -16.72 5.22
C ASP A 87 8.42 -16.84 4.82
N LEU A 88 7.99 -16.13 3.77
CA LEU A 88 6.61 -16.05 3.29
C LEU A 88 5.62 -15.51 4.33
N LYS A 89 6.10 -14.72 5.29
CA LYS A 89 5.25 -14.07 6.29
C LYS A 89 4.81 -12.71 5.83
N ILE A 90 3.54 -12.40 6.04
CA ILE A 90 2.96 -11.09 5.69
C ILE A 90 3.52 -10.03 6.63
N THR A 91 4.23 -9.05 6.06
CA THR A 91 4.79 -7.90 6.76
C THR A 91 3.95 -6.65 6.61
N MET A 92 3.20 -6.54 5.51
CA MET A 92 2.34 -5.41 5.22
C MET A 92 1.11 -5.85 4.41
N ILE A 93 -0.01 -5.20 4.67
CA ILE A 93 -1.28 -5.38 3.95
C ILE A 93 -2.05 -4.05 3.96
N ASN A 94 -2.66 -3.68 2.84
CA ASN A 94 -3.44 -2.46 2.78
C ASN A 94 -4.89 -2.65 3.25
N ASN A 95 -5.57 -1.54 3.53
CA ASN A 95 -6.95 -1.56 4.05
C ASN A 95 -7.96 -2.13 3.05
N SER A 96 -7.75 -1.93 1.75
CA SER A 96 -8.62 -2.47 0.69
C SER A 96 -8.69 -3.99 0.78
N PHE A 97 -7.55 -4.65 1.00
CA PHE A 97 -7.51 -6.10 1.12
C PHE A 97 -8.05 -6.60 2.48
N LEU A 98 -7.77 -5.89 3.58
CA LEU A 98 -8.36 -6.21 4.89
C LEU A 98 -9.88 -6.17 4.85
N ASN A 99 -10.46 -5.17 4.18
CA ASN A 99 -11.90 -5.04 4.01
C ASN A 99 -12.47 -6.18 3.16
N PHE A 100 -11.79 -6.57 2.07
CA PHE A 100 -12.19 -7.70 1.24
C PHE A 100 -12.19 -9.02 2.02
N LEU A 101 -11.18 -9.24 2.86
CA LEU A 101 -11.08 -10.43 3.73
C LEU A 101 -12.01 -10.37 4.96
N ASN A 102 -12.67 -9.24 5.19
CA ASN A 102 -13.46 -8.97 6.40
C ASN A 102 -12.70 -9.30 7.70
N THR A 103 -11.46 -8.82 7.81
CA THR A 103 -10.55 -9.12 8.92
C THR A 103 -9.75 -7.89 9.37
N ASN A 104 -9.03 -8.04 10.46
CA ASN A 104 -8.18 -7.00 11.04
C ASN A 104 -6.69 -7.27 10.78
N ARG A 105 -5.91 -6.20 10.67
CA ARG A 105 -4.45 -6.25 10.45
C ARG A 105 -3.72 -7.13 11.46
N GLN A 106 -4.12 -7.10 12.73
CA GLN A 106 -3.50 -7.89 13.81
C GLN A 106 -3.61 -9.40 13.60
N ASN A 107 -4.63 -9.86 12.88
CA ASN A 107 -4.87 -11.27 12.60
C ASN A 107 -4.12 -11.78 11.37
N ILE A 108 -3.53 -10.87 10.58
CA ILE A 108 -2.91 -11.20 9.29
C ILE A 108 -1.39 -10.97 9.31
N ILE A 109 -0.91 -9.91 9.97
CA ILE A 109 0.52 -9.64 10.04
C ILE A 109 1.25 -10.76 10.79
N GLY A 110 2.26 -11.32 10.16
CA GLY A 110 3.05 -12.46 10.67
C GLY A 110 2.51 -13.84 10.28
N GLU A 111 1.28 -13.92 9.74
CA GLU A 111 0.75 -15.16 9.16
C GLU A 111 1.44 -15.48 7.83
N THR A 112 1.38 -16.76 7.41
CA THR A 112 1.96 -17.13 6.12
C THR A 112 1.07 -16.65 4.97
N ILE A 113 1.70 -16.18 3.90
CA ILE A 113 0.97 -15.71 2.71
C ILE A 113 0.15 -16.83 2.07
N ASN A 114 0.64 -18.06 2.13
CA ASN A 114 -0.04 -19.23 1.59
C ASN A 114 -1.40 -19.44 2.26
N ASP A 115 -1.44 -19.43 3.60
CA ASP A 115 -2.68 -19.68 4.35
C ASP A 115 -3.72 -18.57 4.13
N THR A 116 -3.24 -17.36 3.89
CA THR A 116 -4.11 -16.20 3.60
C THR A 116 -4.68 -16.28 2.18
N LEU A 117 -3.86 -16.61 1.18
CA LEU A 117 -4.28 -16.65 -0.23
C LEU A 117 -5.03 -17.93 -0.58
N LEU A 118 -4.74 -19.05 0.07
CA LEU A 118 -5.49 -20.30 -0.13
C LEU A 118 -7.00 -20.12 0.13
N LYS A 119 -7.38 -19.24 1.03
CA LYS A 119 -8.78 -18.93 1.28
C LYS A 119 -9.49 -18.26 0.09
N ILE A 120 -8.73 -17.67 -0.84
CA ILE A 120 -9.26 -16.93 -1.99
C ILE A 120 -9.02 -17.70 -3.30
N PHE A 121 -7.88 -18.38 -3.39
CA PHE A 121 -7.37 -18.99 -4.62
C PHE A 121 -7.10 -20.48 -4.45
N GLU A 122 -7.98 -21.18 -3.71
CA GLU A 122 -7.82 -22.61 -3.31
C GLU A 122 -7.44 -23.53 -4.45
N GLU A 123 -7.84 -23.25 -5.69
CA GLU A 123 -7.60 -24.07 -6.87
C GLU A 123 -6.37 -23.65 -7.70
N ASN A 124 -5.64 -22.56 -7.30
CA ASN A 124 -4.61 -21.97 -8.14
C ASN A 124 -3.19 -22.26 -7.62
N SER A 125 -2.74 -23.52 -7.76
CA SER A 125 -1.37 -23.92 -7.42
C SER A 125 -0.28 -23.07 -8.13
N GLU A 126 -0.61 -22.48 -9.27
CA GLU A 126 0.29 -21.61 -10.05
C GLU A 126 0.69 -20.35 -9.26
N ILE A 127 -0.24 -19.73 -8.52
CA ILE A 127 0.04 -18.57 -7.67
C ILE A 127 1.04 -18.91 -6.56
N LEU A 128 0.87 -20.06 -5.92
CA LEU A 128 1.76 -20.51 -4.85
C LEU A 128 3.19 -20.79 -5.37
N ILE A 129 3.29 -21.31 -6.59
CA ILE A 129 4.58 -21.50 -7.27
C ILE A 129 5.20 -20.12 -7.57
N ALA A 130 4.43 -19.19 -8.14
CA ALA A 130 4.88 -17.85 -8.48
C ALA A 130 5.38 -17.07 -7.25
N ILE A 131 4.71 -17.21 -6.09
CA ILE A 131 5.16 -16.60 -4.84
C ILE A 131 6.57 -17.08 -4.47
N LYS A 132 6.82 -18.39 -4.55
CA LYS A 132 8.15 -18.95 -4.26
C LYS A 132 9.20 -18.50 -5.27
N GLU A 133 8.87 -18.52 -6.55
CA GLU A 133 9.77 -18.08 -7.62
C GLU A 133 10.11 -16.58 -7.54
N THR A 134 9.24 -15.79 -6.91
CA THR A 134 9.51 -14.37 -6.69
C THR A 134 10.68 -14.14 -5.75
N LEU A 135 10.92 -15.03 -4.78
CA LEU A 135 12.11 -14.96 -3.93
C LEU A 135 13.41 -15.20 -4.71
N ASP A 136 13.33 -15.89 -5.84
CA ASP A 136 14.45 -16.09 -6.79
C ASP A 136 14.56 -14.96 -7.84
N GLY A 137 13.80 -13.87 -7.66
CA GLY A 137 13.84 -12.66 -8.49
C GLY A 137 12.92 -12.71 -9.72
N LYS A 138 12.07 -13.71 -9.87
CA LYS A 138 11.09 -13.77 -10.97
C LYS A 138 9.85 -12.94 -10.65
N SER A 139 9.26 -12.32 -11.67
CA SER A 139 7.98 -11.64 -11.58
C SER A 139 6.89 -12.44 -12.25
N TYR A 140 5.67 -12.37 -11.68
CA TYR A 140 4.47 -12.99 -12.22
C TYR A 140 3.42 -11.93 -12.54
N ASN A 141 2.71 -12.10 -13.66
CA ASN A 141 1.62 -11.21 -14.04
C ASN A 141 0.61 -12.00 -14.88
N LYS A 142 -0.55 -12.29 -14.31
CA LYS A 142 -1.59 -13.07 -14.98
C LYS A 142 -2.98 -12.67 -14.52
N GLU A 143 -3.92 -12.76 -15.44
CA GLU A 143 -5.34 -12.66 -15.14
C GLU A 143 -5.87 -14.05 -14.76
N ILE A 144 -6.64 -14.13 -13.70
CA ILE A 144 -7.29 -15.33 -13.22
C ILE A 144 -8.79 -15.12 -13.07
N ASP A 145 -9.53 -16.18 -13.33
CA ASP A 145 -10.98 -16.29 -13.12
C ASP A 145 -11.23 -17.10 -11.85
N VAL A 146 -12.02 -16.54 -10.95
CA VAL A 146 -12.40 -17.18 -9.67
C VAL A 146 -13.90 -17.27 -9.61
N GLN A 147 -14.41 -18.48 -9.37
CA GLN A 147 -15.83 -18.73 -9.14
C GLN A 147 -16.11 -18.76 -7.64
N ASP A 148 -16.96 -17.90 -7.15
CA ASP A 148 -17.47 -17.94 -5.77
C ASP A 148 -18.97 -17.86 -5.74
N LYS A 149 -19.62 -18.87 -5.15
CA LYS A 149 -21.09 -18.96 -4.96
C LYS A 149 -21.95 -18.70 -6.20
N GLY A 150 -21.39 -18.96 -7.39
CA GLY A 150 -22.06 -18.76 -8.68
C GLY A 150 -21.76 -17.44 -9.35
N ASP A 151 -21.00 -16.56 -8.72
CA ASP A 151 -20.48 -15.33 -9.31
C ASP A 151 -19.06 -15.54 -9.86
N SER A 152 -18.78 -14.89 -11.01
CA SER A 152 -17.44 -14.90 -11.63
C SER A 152 -16.70 -13.62 -11.29
N TYR A 153 -15.51 -13.78 -10.75
CA TYR A 153 -14.60 -12.65 -10.44
C TYR A 153 -13.34 -12.76 -11.31
N TYR A 154 -12.92 -11.63 -11.87
CA TYR A 154 -11.71 -11.53 -12.70
C TYR A 154 -10.66 -10.73 -11.97
N PHE A 155 -9.55 -11.37 -11.59
CA PHE A 155 -8.45 -10.71 -10.90
C PHE A 155 -7.21 -10.68 -11.78
N LEU A 156 -6.59 -9.51 -11.89
CA LEU A 156 -5.24 -9.38 -12.42
C LEU A 156 -4.27 -9.44 -11.24
N ILE A 157 -3.45 -10.51 -11.18
CA ILE A 157 -2.47 -10.73 -10.13
C ILE A 157 -1.09 -10.42 -10.66
N LYS A 158 -0.40 -9.54 -9.97
CA LYS A 158 1.01 -9.22 -10.21
C LYS A 158 1.81 -9.51 -8.95
N ILE A 159 2.89 -10.31 -9.08
CA ILE A 159 3.80 -10.62 -7.99
C ILE A 159 5.19 -10.16 -8.43
N VAL A 160 5.85 -9.35 -7.61
CA VAL A 160 7.17 -8.79 -7.93
C VAL A 160 8.12 -8.95 -6.74
N PRO A 161 9.41 -9.18 -7.00
CA PRO A 161 10.45 -9.18 -5.97
C PRO A 161 10.48 -7.83 -5.26
N THR A 162 10.69 -7.86 -3.96
CA THR A 162 10.82 -6.67 -3.11
C THR A 162 12.07 -6.81 -2.26
N THR A 163 12.85 -5.73 -2.16
CA THR A 163 13.99 -5.65 -1.24
C THR A 163 13.65 -4.65 -0.15
N PHE A 164 13.77 -5.06 1.09
CA PHE A 164 13.56 -4.21 2.26
C PHE A 164 14.76 -3.30 2.52
N GLU A 165 14.58 -2.24 3.31
CA GLU A 165 15.64 -1.27 3.64
C GLU A 165 16.85 -1.92 4.33
N ASP A 166 16.65 -3.02 5.05
CA ASP A 166 17.69 -3.79 5.70
C ASP A 166 18.39 -4.82 4.79
N GLY A 167 18.07 -4.80 3.49
CA GLY A 167 18.64 -5.67 2.47
C GLY A 167 18.01 -7.06 2.39
N ARG A 168 17.05 -7.40 3.25
CA ARG A 168 16.31 -8.66 3.14
C ARG A 168 15.44 -8.67 1.88
N THR A 169 15.23 -9.85 1.32
CA THR A 169 14.35 -10.04 0.17
C THR A 169 12.96 -10.48 0.62
N GLY A 170 12.00 -10.29 -0.27
CA GLY A 170 10.62 -10.71 -0.11
C GLY A 170 9.86 -10.50 -1.41
N GLY A 171 8.55 -10.35 -1.33
CA GLY A 171 7.72 -10.07 -2.50
C GLY A 171 6.56 -9.15 -2.19
N THR A 172 6.08 -8.49 -3.24
CA THR A 172 4.85 -7.70 -3.23
C THR A 172 3.84 -8.32 -4.18
N ILE A 173 2.65 -8.60 -3.67
CA ILE A 173 1.50 -9.05 -4.45
C ILE A 173 0.54 -7.89 -4.62
N ILE A 174 0.16 -7.62 -5.86
CA ILE A 174 -0.85 -6.64 -6.23
C ILE A 174 -1.96 -7.39 -6.94
N ILE A 175 -3.18 -7.31 -6.41
CA ILE A 175 -4.37 -7.94 -6.97
C ILE A 175 -5.36 -6.85 -7.33
N LYS A 176 -5.65 -6.72 -8.61
CA LYS A 176 -6.64 -5.80 -9.13
C LYS A 176 -7.92 -6.55 -9.48
N ASN A 177 -9.05 -6.10 -8.93
CA ASN A 177 -10.36 -6.62 -9.33
C ASN A 177 -10.77 -5.96 -10.65
N ASN A 178 -10.82 -6.75 -11.72
CA ASN A 178 -11.20 -6.32 -13.06
C ASN A 178 -12.62 -6.78 -13.45
N THR A 179 -13.40 -7.27 -12.51
CA THR A 179 -14.72 -7.90 -12.78
C THR A 179 -15.64 -6.97 -13.53
N ASP A 180 -15.86 -5.75 -13.05
CA ASP A 180 -16.76 -4.79 -13.70
C ASP A 180 -16.30 -4.44 -15.12
N HIS A 181 -15.00 -4.30 -15.33
CA HIS A 181 -14.42 -4.02 -16.64
C HIS A 181 -14.65 -5.18 -17.61
N LYS A 182 -14.44 -6.42 -17.16
CA LYS A 182 -14.66 -7.62 -17.98
C LYS A 182 -16.14 -7.82 -18.34
N ILE A 183 -17.03 -7.61 -17.40
CA ILE A 183 -18.47 -7.66 -17.66
C ILE A 183 -18.85 -6.62 -18.71
N ALA A 184 -18.37 -5.38 -18.57
CA ALA A 184 -18.63 -4.32 -19.54
C ALA A 184 -18.08 -4.67 -20.94
N GLU A 185 -16.86 -5.20 -21.04
CA GLU A 185 -16.28 -5.67 -22.32
C GLU A 185 -17.13 -6.77 -22.95
N GLN A 186 -17.61 -7.74 -22.18
CA GLN A 186 -18.46 -8.82 -22.68
C GLN A 186 -19.79 -8.30 -23.23
N VAL A 187 -20.45 -7.40 -22.50
CA VAL A 187 -21.72 -6.78 -22.94
C VAL A 187 -21.52 -6.00 -24.25
N ILE A 188 -20.43 -5.23 -24.38
CA ILE A 188 -20.12 -4.50 -25.61
C ILE A 188 -19.91 -5.47 -26.77
N LYS A 189 -19.12 -6.53 -26.58
CA LYS A 189 -18.82 -7.53 -27.62
C LYS A 189 -20.08 -8.29 -28.08
N GLU A 190 -20.96 -8.63 -27.15
CA GLU A 190 -22.25 -9.24 -27.47
C GLU A 190 -23.15 -8.30 -28.27
N SER A 191 -23.21 -7.02 -27.85
CA SER A 191 -23.97 -6.00 -28.54
C SER A 191 -23.48 -5.78 -29.98
N GLU A 192 -22.16 -5.69 -30.19
CA GLU A 192 -21.56 -5.59 -31.53
C GLU A 192 -21.86 -6.82 -32.40
N THR A 193 -21.83 -8.01 -31.82
CA THR A 193 -22.11 -9.25 -32.53
C THR A 193 -23.58 -9.31 -32.95
N ASN A 194 -24.49 -8.93 -32.07
CA ASN A 194 -25.90 -8.86 -32.34
C ASN A 194 -26.21 -7.82 -33.43
N PHE A 195 -25.58 -6.66 -33.38
CA PHE A 195 -25.71 -5.62 -34.40
C PHE A 195 -25.23 -6.10 -35.79
N LYS A 196 -24.05 -6.74 -35.85
CA LYS A 196 -23.51 -7.34 -37.08
C LYS A 196 -24.47 -8.39 -37.67
N ASN A 197 -25.08 -9.21 -36.83
CA ASN A 197 -26.01 -10.23 -37.23
C ASN A 197 -27.34 -9.63 -37.78
N LEU A 198 -27.82 -8.55 -37.17
CA LEU A 198 -29.00 -7.81 -37.67
C LEU A 198 -28.74 -7.18 -39.06
N LEU A 199 -27.56 -6.52 -39.23
CA LEU A 199 -27.18 -5.96 -40.53
C LEU A 199 -27.10 -7.04 -41.61
N LYS A 200 -26.53 -8.22 -41.33
CA LYS A 200 -26.47 -9.34 -42.27
C LYS A 200 -27.86 -9.84 -42.67
N LYS A 201 -28.83 -9.82 -41.75
CA LYS A 201 -30.23 -10.20 -42.05
C LYS A 201 -30.94 -9.15 -42.92
N LEU A 202 -30.65 -7.87 -42.69
CA LEU A 202 -31.24 -6.79 -43.51
C LEU A 202 -30.67 -6.78 -44.95
N ASN A 203 -29.39 -7.04 -45.13
CA ASN A 203 -28.74 -7.07 -46.43
C ASN A 203 -29.03 -8.34 -47.29
N LYS A 204 -29.77 -9.31 -46.72
CA LYS A 204 -30.19 -10.54 -47.44
C LYS A 204 -31.62 -10.46 -47.99
N LYS A 205 -32.27 -9.35 -47.83
CA LYS A 205 -33.55 -9.04 -48.47
C LYS A 205 -33.33 -8.09 -49.67
#